data_cc395d6ccdafd4dcbad99f6980a1261d
#
_entry.id   cc395d6ccdafd4dcbad99f6980a1261d
#
_cell.length_a   1.000
_cell.length_b   1.000
_cell.length_c   1.000
_cell.angle_alpha   90.00
_cell.angle_beta   90.00
_cell.angle_gamma   90.00
#
_symmetry.space_group_name_H-M   'P 1'
#
loop_
_entity.id
_entity.type
_entity.pdbx_description
1 polymer ?
#
loop_
_entity_poly.entity_id
_entity_poly.type
_entity_poly.pdbx_seq_one_letter_code
_entity_poly.pdbx_strand_id
1 'polypeptide(L)'
;MTRDPAIDPPIAYAGEPGAFAEDAVLATFGDVARASFGSFREVFEAVAGGSASAGVVPIENVINGTVRENYDLLLEFDLTIRAEVVVPVSLCLAALPGQRLDDVERVYSHIQALGQAEAFLRGRSWQLLSTYNTAGAGKAIADRAERGAAAVLSPRAAGLFGLEVLADEIGDLPGNRTRFLVLARPAAGPLALRVAEARRRTTLVVAVRNEPGTLLAVLRVFAEHGLNMHKLESRPSRERAWEYVFWIDLDADTADPSTAAAFVALEAVTTMTRVLGSYPAAPAT
;
A
#
# COMPACT_ATOMS: atom_id res chain seq x y z
N MET A 1 -28.03 21.73 20.24
CA MET A 1 -27.00 20.71 20.47
C MET A 1 -25.73 21.20 19.77
N THR A 2 -24.83 21.86 20.52
CA THR A 2 -23.53 22.32 20.06
C THR A 2 -22.70 21.08 19.79
N ARG A 3 -22.27 20.85 18.53
CA ARG A 3 -21.25 19.88 18.18
C ARG A 3 -19.99 20.23 18.97
N ASP A 4 -19.49 19.31 19.79
CA ASP A 4 -18.13 19.34 20.32
C ASP A 4 -17.15 19.63 19.15
N PRO A 5 -16.08 20.42 19.35
CA PRO A 5 -15.07 20.62 18.32
C PRO A 5 -14.57 19.24 17.93
N ALA A 6 -15.02 18.77 16.76
CA ALA A 6 -14.78 17.44 16.27
C ALA A 6 -13.27 17.21 16.18
N ILE A 7 -12.76 16.30 16.99
CA ILE A 7 -11.49 15.63 16.70
C ILE A 7 -11.63 15.11 15.28
N ASP A 8 -10.80 15.59 14.35
CA ASP A 8 -10.81 15.11 12.98
C ASP A 8 -10.71 13.59 13.00
N PRO A 9 -11.55 12.87 12.23
CA PRO A 9 -11.50 11.42 12.21
C PRO A 9 -10.07 10.94 11.87
N PRO A 10 -9.58 9.86 12.53
CA PRO A 10 -8.20 9.41 12.36
C PRO A 10 -7.89 8.99 10.92
N ILE A 11 -6.61 8.85 10.60
CA ILE A 11 -6.14 8.21 9.38
C ILE A 11 -6.13 6.69 9.61
N ALA A 12 -6.85 5.95 8.77
CA ALA A 12 -6.95 4.48 8.85
C ALA A 12 -5.76 3.80 8.15
N TYR A 13 -5.26 2.73 8.72
CA TYR A 13 -4.27 1.83 8.10
C TYR A 13 -4.49 0.39 8.56
N ALA A 14 -4.01 -0.58 7.76
CA ALA A 14 -4.10 -2.00 8.11
C ALA A 14 -2.83 -2.48 8.84
N GLY A 15 -3.00 -3.29 9.86
CA GLY A 15 -1.93 -3.93 10.63
C GLY A 15 -1.78 -3.35 12.03
N GLU A 16 -0.85 -3.90 12.80
CA GLU A 16 -0.54 -3.46 14.15
C GLU A 16 0.27 -2.15 14.14
N PRO A 17 0.32 -1.40 15.26
CA PRO A 17 1.29 -0.34 15.45
C PRO A 17 2.72 -0.83 15.11
N GLY A 18 3.51 -0.03 14.40
CA GLY A 18 4.81 -0.44 13.89
C GLY A 18 4.78 -1.05 12.49
N ALA A 19 3.61 -1.28 11.87
CA ALA A 19 3.51 -1.75 10.49
C ALA A 19 4.02 -0.69 9.48
N PHE A 20 4.51 -1.13 8.32
CA PHE A 20 4.92 -0.24 7.23
C PHE A 20 3.78 0.66 6.71
N ALA A 21 2.53 0.24 6.87
CA ALA A 21 1.37 1.08 6.57
C ALA A 21 1.26 2.26 7.53
N GLU A 22 1.61 2.10 8.81
CA GLU A 22 1.72 3.21 9.76
C GLU A 22 2.88 4.14 9.43
N ASP A 23 4.02 3.59 8.95
CA ASP A 23 5.14 4.41 8.46
C ASP A 23 4.70 5.28 7.28
N ALA A 24 3.86 4.74 6.38
CA ALA A 24 3.28 5.50 5.29
C ALA A 24 2.33 6.61 5.77
N VAL A 25 1.55 6.39 6.83
CA VAL A 25 0.75 7.45 7.47
C VAL A 25 1.64 8.54 8.01
N LEU A 26 2.68 8.18 8.78
CA LEU A 26 3.62 9.14 9.37
C LEU A 26 4.38 9.95 8.32
N ALA A 27 4.83 9.30 7.25
CA ALA A 27 5.51 9.96 6.13
C ALA A 27 4.60 10.95 5.40
N THR A 28 3.32 10.63 5.27
CA THR A 28 2.35 11.42 4.49
C THR A 28 1.72 12.55 5.30
N PHE A 29 1.38 12.31 6.56
CA PHE A 29 0.61 13.24 7.39
C PHE A 29 1.40 13.78 8.60
N GLY A 30 2.51 13.13 8.95
CA GLY A 30 3.22 13.39 10.21
C GLY A 30 2.54 12.70 11.40
N ASP A 31 2.78 13.24 12.60
CA ASP A 31 2.17 12.70 13.82
C ASP A 31 0.74 13.21 13.96
N VAL A 32 -0.20 12.40 13.50
CA VAL A 32 -1.65 12.66 13.50
C VAL A 32 -2.39 11.52 14.19
N ALA A 33 -3.65 11.76 14.56
CA ALA A 33 -4.54 10.72 15.02
C ALA A 33 -4.68 9.64 13.94
N ARG A 34 -4.39 8.39 14.30
CA ARG A 34 -4.42 7.25 13.39
C ARG A 34 -5.04 6.03 14.06
N ALA A 35 -5.66 5.19 13.26
CA ALA A 35 -6.35 3.98 13.72
C ALA A 35 -5.91 2.76 12.91
N SER A 36 -5.52 1.70 13.62
CA SER A 36 -5.16 0.41 13.02
C SER A 36 -6.41 -0.45 12.83
N PHE A 37 -6.42 -1.21 11.72
CA PHE A 37 -7.50 -2.13 11.38
C PHE A 37 -6.92 -3.52 11.05
N GLY A 38 -7.72 -4.56 11.24
CA GLY A 38 -7.31 -5.95 11.05
C GLY A 38 -7.15 -6.34 9.58
N SER A 39 -7.82 -5.65 8.65
CA SER A 39 -7.81 -5.95 7.22
C SER A 39 -7.83 -4.68 6.37
N PHE A 40 -7.46 -4.83 5.08
CA PHE A 40 -7.61 -3.72 4.13
C PHE A 40 -9.08 -3.32 3.94
N ARG A 41 -9.98 -4.30 3.89
CA ARG A 41 -11.44 -4.05 3.77
C ARG A 41 -11.94 -3.13 4.87
N GLU A 42 -11.57 -3.37 6.11
CA GLU A 42 -11.97 -2.52 7.24
C GLU A 42 -11.46 -1.08 7.09
N VAL A 43 -10.27 -0.88 6.50
CA VAL A 43 -9.76 0.47 6.18
C VAL A 43 -10.67 1.16 5.15
N PHE A 44 -11.05 0.46 4.07
CA PHE A 44 -11.95 1.00 3.06
C PHE A 44 -13.33 1.32 3.64
N GLU A 45 -13.88 0.44 4.47
CA GLU A 45 -15.17 0.64 5.16
C GLU A 45 -15.12 1.83 6.12
N ALA A 46 -14.04 1.99 6.89
CA ALA A 46 -13.85 3.11 7.80
C ALA A 46 -13.82 4.45 7.07
N VAL A 47 -13.15 4.53 5.92
CA VAL A 47 -13.09 5.74 5.09
C VAL A 47 -14.43 6.01 4.43
N ALA A 48 -15.05 5.01 3.81
CA ALA A 48 -16.34 5.13 3.14
C ALA A 48 -17.45 5.53 4.13
N GLY A 49 -17.47 4.92 5.30
CA GLY A 49 -18.42 5.20 6.40
C GLY A 49 -18.15 6.51 7.15
N GLY A 50 -16.97 7.14 6.94
CA GLY A 50 -16.62 8.42 7.55
C GLY A 50 -16.10 8.34 8.99
N SER A 51 -15.82 7.15 9.53
CA SER A 51 -15.15 6.96 10.82
C SER A 51 -13.64 7.22 10.73
N ALA A 52 -13.07 7.23 9.52
CA ALA A 52 -11.75 7.74 9.21
C ALA A 52 -11.83 8.85 8.15
N SER A 53 -10.95 9.85 8.23
CA SER A 53 -10.87 10.95 7.27
C SER A 53 -10.21 10.52 5.96
N ALA A 54 -9.21 9.65 6.06
CA ALA A 54 -8.51 9.02 4.94
C ALA A 54 -8.00 7.63 5.34
N GLY A 55 -7.63 6.83 4.34
CA GLY A 55 -7.00 5.53 4.53
C GLY A 55 -5.69 5.43 3.78
N VAL A 56 -4.72 4.71 4.34
CA VAL A 56 -3.44 4.44 3.69
C VAL A 56 -3.31 2.93 3.47
N VAL A 57 -3.21 2.52 2.20
CA VAL A 57 -3.17 1.11 1.81
C VAL A 57 -2.02 0.82 0.86
N PRO A 58 -1.31 -0.33 0.99
CA PRO A 58 -0.27 -0.72 0.05
C PRO A 58 -0.87 -1.09 -1.30
N ILE A 59 -0.25 -0.68 -2.40
CA ILE A 59 -0.71 -1.05 -3.74
C ILE A 59 0.29 -1.93 -4.47
N GLU A 60 1.58 -1.75 -4.19
CA GLU A 60 2.65 -2.47 -4.86
C GLU A 60 3.92 -2.48 -4.02
N ASN A 61 4.61 -3.61 -4.01
CA ASN A 61 5.95 -3.75 -3.45
C ASN A 61 6.90 -4.16 -4.57
N VAL A 62 8.11 -3.58 -4.61
CA VAL A 62 9.06 -3.79 -5.71
C VAL A 62 9.54 -5.25 -5.84
N ILE A 63 9.49 -6.04 -4.76
CA ILE A 63 9.89 -7.45 -4.75
C ILE A 63 8.68 -8.36 -4.97
N ASN A 64 7.60 -8.14 -4.22
CA ASN A 64 6.43 -9.03 -4.20
C ASN A 64 5.36 -8.65 -5.25
N GLY A 65 5.53 -7.51 -5.93
CA GLY A 65 4.58 -7.04 -6.92
C GLY A 65 3.29 -6.48 -6.32
N THR A 66 2.22 -6.67 -7.05
CA THR A 66 0.91 -6.05 -6.82
C THR A 66 0.18 -6.60 -5.60
N VAL A 67 -0.36 -5.72 -4.75
CA VAL A 67 -1.28 -6.07 -3.65
C VAL A 67 -2.71 -6.18 -4.21
N ARG A 68 -3.04 -7.36 -4.73
CA ARG A 68 -4.24 -7.62 -5.54
C ARG A 68 -5.54 -7.23 -4.87
N GLU A 69 -5.68 -7.50 -3.57
CA GLU A 69 -6.89 -7.21 -2.81
C GLU A 69 -7.27 -5.72 -2.87
N ASN A 70 -6.30 -4.81 -2.74
CA ASN A 70 -6.56 -3.38 -2.75
C ASN A 70 -7.03 -2.86 -4.11
N TYR A 71 -6.62 -3.48 -5.22
CA TYR A 71 -7.18 -3.17 -6.54
C TYR A 71 -8.66 -3.52 -6.63
N ASP A 72 -9.04 -4.67 -6.08
CA ASP A 72 -10.42 -5.11 -6.06
C ASP A 72 -11.30 -4.20 -5.18
N LEU A 73 -10.78 -3.81 -4.01
CA LEU A 73 -11.47 -2.89 -3.10
C LEU A 73 -11.61 -1.48 -3.70
N LEU A 74 -10.64 -0.99 -4.46
CA LEU A 74 -10.75 0.29 -5.17
C LEU A 74 -11.84 0.30 -6.25
N LEU A 75 -12.22 -0.86 -6.81
CA LEU A 75 -13.37 -0.97 -7.71
C LEU A 75 -14.68 -1.06 -6.94
N GLU A 76 -14.69 -1.71 -5.78
CA GLU A 76 -15.88 -1.94 -4.97
C GLU A 76 -16.35 -0.67 -4.25
N PHE A 77 -15.40 0.12 -3.71
CA PHE A 77 -15.71 1.32 -2.94
C PHE A 77 -15.61 2.59 -3.79
N ASP A 78 -16.52 3.54 -3.55
CA ASP A 78 -16.46 4.87 -4.16
C ASP A 78 -15.52 5.77 -3.35
N LEU A 79 -14.21 5.53 -3.49
CA LEU A 79 -13.15 6.32 -2.89
C LEU A 79 -12.25 6.89 -3.98
N THR A 80 -11.62 8.02 -3.69
CA THR A 80 -10.69 8.71 -4.58
C THR A 80 -9.27 8.63 -4.04
N ILE A 81 -8.31 8.34 -4.91
CA ILE A 81 -6.89 8.42 -4.58
C ILE A 81 -6.48 9.90 -4.50
N ARG A 82 -5.90 10.30 -3.37
CA ARG A 82 -5.53 11.69 -3.07
C ARG A 82 -4.01 11.91 -3.08
N ALA A 83 -3.23 10.87 -2.88
CA ALA A 83 -1.76 10.90 -2.94
C ALA A 83 -1.20 9.48 -3.05
N GLU A 84 0.09 9.40 -3.40
CA GLU A 84 0.89 8.20 -3.19
C GLU A 84 2.13 8.52 -2.35
N VAL A 85 2.61 7.51 -1.65
CA VAL A 85 3.85 7.57 -0.88
C VAL A 85 4.61 6.26 -1.04
N VAL A 86 5.94 6.35 -1.11
CA VAL A 86 6.83 5.19 -1.18
C VAL A 86 7.60 5.09 0.12
N VAL A 87 7.49 3.96 0.79
CA VAL A 87 8.15 3.68 2.07
C VAL A 87 9.20 2.60 1.88
N PRO A 88 10.45 2.80 2.33
CA PRO A 88 11.45 1.74 2.35
C PRO A 88 11.02 0.63 3.30
N VAL A 89 11.31 -0.61 2.93
CA VAL A 89 11.07 -1.80 3.74
C VAL A 89 12.41 -2.34 4.21
N SER A 90 12.79 -2.01 5.45
CA SER A 90 13.93 -2.59 6.14
C SER A 90 13.47 -3.64 7.13
N LEU A 91 14.16 -4.77 7.16
CA LEU A 91 13.87 -5.90 8.04
C LEU A 91 15.03 -6.17 8.98
N CYS A 92 14.73 -6.37 10.25
CA CYS A 92 15.66 -6.83 11.27
C CYS A 92 15.15 -8.10 11.95
N LEU A 93 16.03 -8.84 12.59
CA LEU A 93 15.68 -9.88 13.55
C LEU A 93 15.75 -9.29 14.95
N ALA A 94 14.65 -9.33 15.70
CA ALA A 94 14.60 -8.80 17.06
C ALA A 94 13.95 -9.79 18.02
N ALA A 95 14.38 -9.76 19.28
CA ALA A 95 13.93 -10.64 20.35
C ALA A 95 13.78 -9.88 21.67
N LEU A 96 13.33 -10.53 22.72
CA LEU A 96 13.31 -9.95 24.06
C LEU A 96 14.73 -9.55 24.51
N PRO A 97 14.88 -8.45 25.25
CA PRO A 97 16.19 -7.98 25.71
C PRO A 97 17.00 -9.03 26.44
N GLY A 98 18.33 -9.00 26.19
CA GLY A 98 19.28 -9.90 26.78
C GLY A 98 19.29 -11.32 26.17
N GLN A 99 18.62 -11.56 25.04
CA GLN A 99 18.78 -12.77 24.22
C GLN A 99 19.86 -12.58 23.17
N ARG A 100 20.51 -13.67 22.78
CA ARG A 100 21.52 -13.72 21.72
C ARG A 100 20.99 -14.52 20.54
N LEU A 101 21.65 -14.44 19.38
CA LEU A 101 21.29 -15.26 18.20
C LEU A 101 21.28 -16.77 18.50
N ASP A 102 22.18 -17.22 19.37
CA ASP A 102 22.29 -18.64 19.76
C ASP A 102 21.13 -19.11 20.66
N ASP A 103 20.40 -18.18 21.28
CA ASP A 103 19.23 -18.49 22.11
C ASP A 103 17.95 -18.62 21.28
N VAL A 104 17.99 -18.28 19.99
CA VAL A 104 16.81 -18.30 19.12
C VAL A 104 16.49 -19.71 18.65
N GLU A 105 15.28 -20.16 18.92
CA GLU A 105 14.73 -21.44 18.49
C GLU A 105 13.65 -21.28 17.42
N ARG A 106 12.84 -20.19 17.55
CA ARG A 106 11.65 -19.89 16.73
C ARG A 106 11.74 -18.48 16.17
N VAL A 107 11.35 -18.33 14.90
CA VAL A 107 11.29 -17.02 14.25
C VAL A 107 9.90 -16.82 13.67
N TYR A 108 9.25 -15.75 14.09
CA TYR A 108 7.91 -15.36 13.68
C TYR A 108 7.95 -14.20 12.70
N SER A 109 7.17 -14.24 11.64
CA SER A 109 6.83 -13.08 10.82
C SER A 109 5.74 -13.40 9.80
N HIS A 110 5.31 -12.40 9.03
CA HIS A 110 4.52 -12.63 7.83
C HIS A 110 5.33 -13.44 6.79
N ILE A 111 4.66 -14.35 6.09
CA ILE A 111 5.32 -15.25 5.13
C ILE A 111 6.17 -14.51 4.08
N GLN A 112 5.73 -13.34 3.63
CA GLN A 112 6.50 -12.53 2.68
C GLN A 112 7.79 -11.97 3.30
N ALA A 113 7.79 -11.55 4.56
CA ALA A 113 8.99 -11.06 5.22
C ALA A 113 9.98 -12.18 5.52
N LEU A 114 9.50 -13.38 5.88
CA LEU A 114 10.35 -14.57 6.00
C LEU A 114 11.02 -14.91 4.65
N GLY A 115 10.28 -14.84 3.54
CA GLY A 115 10.81 -15.05 2.20
C GLY A 115 11.82 -13.98 1.77
N GLN A 116 11.65 -12.72 2.21
CA GLN A 116 12.57 -11.62 1.92
C GLN A 116 13.86 -11.65 2.73
N ALA A 117 13.93 -12.46 3.78
CA ALA A 117 15.11 -12.70 4.63
C ALA A 117 15.61 -14.13 4.52
N GLU A 118 15.28 -14.85 3.43
CA GLU A 118 15.57 -16.27 3.27
C GLU A 118 17.07 -16.57 3.37
N ALA A 119 17.92 -15.77 2.73
CA ALA A 119 19.38 -16.01 2.77
C ALA A 119 19.94 -15.90 4.19
N PHE A 120 19.45 -14.93 4.98
CA PHE A 120 19.84 -14.78 6.38
C PHE A 120 19.31 -15.93 7.26
N LEU A 121 18.07 -16.37 7.01
CA LEU A 121 17.42 -17.43 7.80
C LEU A 121 17.90 -18.83 7.43
N ARG A 122 18.37 -19.04 6.20
CA ARG A 122 18.84 -20.32 5.69
C ARG A 122 20.10 -20.78 6.44
N GLY A 123 20.16 -22.07 6.72
CA GLY A 123 21.31 -22.70 7.40
C GLY A 123 21.28 -22.55 8.92
N ARG A 124 20.24 -21.97 9.49
CA ARG A 124 19.99 -21.94 10.93
C ARG A 124 18.96 -23.01 11.31
N SER A 125 19.08 -23.56 12.51
CA SER A 125 18.15 -24.60 13.03
C SER A 125 16.85 -24.04 13.59
N TRP A 126 16.50 -22.82 13.22
CA TRP A 126 15.30 -22.13 13.72
C TRP A 126 14.02 -22.66 13.07
N GLN A 127 12.98 -22.79 13.87
CA GLN A 127 11.64 -23.03 13.36
C GLN A 127 11.03 -21.73 12.85
N LEU A 128 10.71 -21.66 11.55
CA LEU A 128 10.07 -20.49 10.94
C LEU A 128 8.55 -20.63 11.02
N LEU A 129 7.88 -19.65 11.63
CA LEU A 129 6.45 -19.65 11.91
C LEU A 129 5.79 -18.41 11.31
N SER A 130 4.83 -18.61 10.40
CA SER A 130 4.11 -17.50 9.79
C SER A 130 3.02 -16.94 10.70
N THR A 131 2.91 -15.59 10.69
CA THR A 131 1.89 -14.83 11.39
C THR A 131 1.11 -13.92 10.41
N TYR A 132 0.05 -13.31 10.89
CA TYR A 132 -0.82 -12.46 10.06
C TYR A 132 -0.15 -11.16 9.59
N ASN A 133 0.84 -10.60 10.34
CA ASN A 133 1.68 -9.48 9.89
C ASN A 133 3.03 -9.44 10.63
N THR A 134 3.98 -8.63 10.12
CA THR A 134 5.33 -8.52 10.66
C THR A 134 5.38 -7.89 12.05
N ALA A 135 4.72 -6.74 12.23
CA ALA A 135 4.70 -6.02 13.50
C ALA A 135 3.99 -6.83 14.59
N GLY A 136 2.88 -7.51 14.24
CA GLY A 136 2.15 -8.38 15.16
C GLY A 136 2.96 -9.57 15.67
N ALA A 137 3.94 -10.07 14.91
CA ALA A 137 4.87 -11.07 15.40
C ALA A 137 5.69 -10.56 16.58
N GLY A 138 6.25 -9.35 16.47
CA GLY A 138 6.99 -8.71 17.56
C GLY A 138 6.11 -8.42 18.77
N LYS A 139 4.91 -7.89 18.54
CA LYS A 139 3.92 -7.63 19.59
C LYS A 139 3.60 -8.92 20.39
N ALA A 140 3.34 -10.03 19.68
CA ALA A 140 3.01 -11.30 20.32
C ALA A 140 4.14 -11.86 21.20
N ILE A 141 5.42 -11.71 20.76
CA ILE A 141 6.58 -12.09 21.55
C ILE A 141 6.69 -11.22 22.81
N ALA A 142 6.51 -9.91 22.68
CA ALA A 142 6.56 -8.99 23.82
C ALA A 142 5.44 -9.26 24.83
N ASP A 143 4.18 -9.38 24.38
CA ASP A 143 3.02 -9.60 25.22
C ASP A 143 3.10 -10.93 26.00
N ARG A 144 3.70 -11.97 25.41
CA ARG A 144 3.87 -13.30 26.01
C ARG A 144 5.17 -13.45 26.80
N ALA A 145 6.06 -12.48 26.74
CA ALA A 145 7.44 -12.58 27.24
C ALA A 145 8.12 -13.88 26.76
N GLU A 146 7.95 -14.22 25.47
CA GLU A 146 8.35 -15.52 24.91
C GLU A 146 9.84 -15.56 24.62
N ARG A 147 10.61 -16.21 25.52
CA ARG A 147 12.04 -16.44 25.31
C ARG A 147 12.30 -17.57 24.31
N GLY A 148 13.48 -17.54 23.66
CA GLY A 148 13.80 -18.45 22.57
C GLY A 148 13.08 -18.10 21.25
N ALA A 149 12.30 -17.02 21.25
CA ALA A 149 11.59 -16.52 20.09
C ALA A 149 12.19 -15.20 19.60
N ALA A 150 12.22 -15.02 18.27
CA ALA A 150 12.57 -13.77 17.61
C ALA A 150 11.53 -13.44 16.53
N ALA A 151 11.44 -12.18 16.13
CA ALA A 151 10.60 -11.74 15.02
C ALA A 151 11.44 -11.12 13.92
N VAL A 152 11.05 -11.35 12.66
CA VAL A 152 11.48 -10.55 11.50
C VAL A 152 10.46 -9.44 11.32
N LEU A 153 10.91 -8.18 11.54
CA LEU A 153 10.03 -7.00 11.52
C LEU A 153 10.85 -5.73 11.19
N SER A 154 10.20 -4.56 11.17
CA SER A 154 10.93 -3.30 11.02
C SER A 154 11.67 -2.92 12.31
N PRO A 155 12.82 -2.23 12.23
CA PRO A 155 13.52 -1.72 13.43
C PRO A 155 12.62 -0.81 14.29
N ARG A 156 11.70 -0.04 13.65
CA ARG A 156 10.73 0.79 14.37
C ARG A 156 9.75 -0.05 15.19
N ALA A 157 9.22 -1.12 14.62
CA ALA A 157 8.34 -2.03 15.35
C ALA A 157 9.07 -2.73 16.50
N ALA A 158 10.33 -3.14 16.30
CA ALA A 158 11.16 -3.70 17.37
C ALA A 158 11.27 -2.73 18.56
N GLY A 159 11.63 -1.46 18.30
CA GLY A 159 11.70 -0.44 19.32
C GLY A 159 10.37 -0.16 20.03
N LEU A 160 9.24 -0.14 19.26
CA LEU A 160 7.91 0.10 19.80
C LEU A 160 7.48 -1.00 20.82
N PHE A 161 7.85 -2.25 20.56
CA PHE A 161 7.52 -3.37 21.44
C PHE A 161 8.62 -3.71 22.47
N GLY A 162 9.66 -2.87 22.58
CA GLY A 162 10.74 -3.08 23.55
C GLY A 162 11.59 -4.32 23.26
N LEU A 163 11.67 -4.72 21.98
CA LEU A 163 12.54 -5.80 21.51
C LEU A 163 13.93 -5.26 21.19
N GLU A 164 14.95 -6.08 21.44
CA GLU A 164 16.34 -5.81 21.09
C GLU A 164 16.65 -6.35 19.69
N VAL A 165 17.26 -5.55 18.82
CA VAL A 165 17.66 -5.97 17.46
C VAL A 165 18.91 -6.85 17.58
N LEU A 166 18.79 -8.11 17.18
CA LEU A 166 19.87 -9.09 17.16
C LEU A 166 20.67 -9.07 15.85
N ALA A 167 20.02 -8.72 14.75
CA ALA A 167 20.63 -8.52 13.43
C ALA A 167 19.80 -7.51 12.65
N ASP A 168 20.47 -6.56 12.00
CA ASP A 168 19.84 -5.53 11.18
C ASP A 168 20.04 -5.81 9.68
N GLU A 169 19.25 -5.13 8.84
CA GLU A 169 19.33 -5.21 7.37
C GLU A 169 19.37 -6.66 6.82
N ILE A 170 18.55 -7.55 7.39
CA ILE A 170 18.52 -8.97 7.04
C ILE A 170 17.77 -9.27 5.74
N GLY A 171 17.23 -8.26 5.04
CA GLY A 171 16.56 -8.45 3.76
C GLY A 171 17.50 -8.83 2.63
N ASP A 172 17.16 -9.85 1.84
CA ASP A 172 18.01 -10.41 0.79
C ASP A 172 18.29 -9.43 -0.36
N LEU A 173 17.36 -8.52 -0.63
CA LEU A 173 17.45 -7.56 -1.73
C LEU A 173 17.47 -6.12 -1.20
N PRO A 174 18.52 -5.34 -1.51
CA PRO A 174 18.59 -3.95 -1.13
C PRO A 174 17.54 -3.12 -1.91
N GLY A 175 17.12 -2.00 -1.32
CA GLY A 175 16.19 -1.09 -1.98
C GLY A 175 14.74 -1.55 -2.01
N ASN A 176 14.36 -2.52 -1.17
CA ASN A 176 12.96 -2.93 -1.02
C ASN A 176 12.09 -1.75 -0.59
N ARG A 177 10.97 -1.56 -1.30
CA ARG A 177 10.05 -0.44 -1.08
C ARG A 177 8.63 -0.87 -1.35
N THR A 178 7.70 -0.25 -0.64
CA THR A 178 6.27 -0.41 -0.89
C THR A 178 5.64 0.93 -1.25
N ARG A 179 4.89 0.95 -2.33
CA ARG A 179 4.05 2.08 -2.75
C ARG A 179 2.70 1.95 -2.07
N PHE A 180 2.29 3.01 -1.38
CA PHE A 180 1.00 3.14 -0.72
C PHE A 180 0.17 4.23 -1.41
N LEU A 181 -1.15 4.07 -1.38
CA LEU A 181 -2.11 5.06 -1.83
C LEU A 181 -2.85 5.64 -0.62
N VAL A 182 -3.10 6.94 -0.69
CA VAL A 182 -3.96 7.67 0.25
C VAL A 182 -5.35 7.77 -0.36
N LEU A 183 -6.33 7.25 0.34
CA LEU A 183 -7.73 7.18 -0.11
C LEU A 183 -8.60 8.09 0.75
N ALA A 184 -9.55 8.76 0.12
CA ALA A 184 -10.59 9.52 0.82
C ALA A 184 -11.91 9.47 0.06
N ARG A 185 -13.00 9.87 0.71
CA ARG A 185 -14.29 10.05 0.03
C ARG A 185 -14.16 11.12 -1.06
N PRO A 186 -14.89 11.00 -2.19
CA PRO A 186 -14.87 12.00 -3.26
C PRO A 186 -15.21 13.42 -2.76
N ALA A 187 -16.17 13.53 -1.86
CA ALA A 187 -16.60 14.80 -1.24
C ALA A 187 -15.72 15.27 -0.07
N ALA A 188 -14.61 14.56 0.25
CA ALA A 188 -13.71 14.98 1.31
C ALA A 188 -12.99 16.29 0.91
N GLY A 189 -12.85 17.19 1.87
CA GLY A 189 -12.06 18.40 1.72
C GLY A 189 -10.56 18.12 1.44
N PRO A 190 -9.74 19.16 1.29
CA PRO A 190 -8.30 19.03 1.16
C PRO A 190 -7.71 18.28 2.36
N LEU A 191 -6.75 17.39 2.09
CA LEU A 191 -5.98 16.70 3.12
C LEU A 191 -4.66 17.46 3.37
N ALA A 192 -4.24 17.57 4.62
CA ALA A 192 -2.96 18.17 4.98
C ALA A 192 -1.80 17.18 4.71
N LEU A 193 -1.43 17.04 3.45
CA LEU A 193 -0.40 16.11 2.99
C LEU A 193 1.00 16.73 3.08
N ARG A 194 1.98 15.95 3.51
CA ARG A 194 3.42 16.29 3.51
C ARG A 194 4.16 15.72 2.31
N VAL A 195 3.48 15.58 1.17
CA VAL A 195 4.05 15.04 -0.07
C VAL A 195 4.48 16.17 -1.00
N ALA A 196 5.57 15.97 -1.75
CA ALA A 196 6.02 16.94 -2.74
C ALA A 196 5.03 16.98 -3.93
N GLU A 197 4.67 18.17 -4.37
CA GLU A 197 3.72 18.37 -5.50
C GLU A 197 4.42 18.41 -6.87
N ALA A 198 5.63 17.86 -7.00
CA ALA A 198 6.46 18.06 -8.19
C ALA A 198 5.92 17.42 -9.49
N ARG A 199 5.17 16.33 -9.39
CA ARG A 199 4.56 15.62 -10.53
C ARG A 199 3.18 15.12 -10.17
N ARG A 200 2.30 15.06 -11.18
CA ARG A 200 0.96 14.49 -11.02
C ARG A 200 0.90 13.10 -11.65
N ARG A 201 0.16 12.23 -11.02
CA ARG A 201 -0.20 10.92 -11.54
C ARG A 201 -1.71 10.78 -11.57
N THR A 202 -2.21 10.23 -12.66
CA THR A 202 -3.61 9.85 -12.77
C THR A 202 -3.72 8.34 -12.87
N THR A 203 -4.43 7.74 -11.93
CA THR A 203 -4.80 6.31 -11.96
C THR A 203 -6.21 6.16 -12.48
N LEU A 204 -6.37 5.33 -13.50
CA LEU A 204 -7.67 4.99 -14.08
C LEU A 204 -7.80 3.49 -14.32
N VAL A 205 -9.05 3.06 -14.44
CA VAL A 205 -9.40 1.70 -14.85
C VAL A 205 -10.22 1.78 -16.12
N VAL A 206 -9.86 0.98 -17.12
CA VAL A 206 -10.62 0.86 -18.35
C VAL A 206 -11.06 -0.59 -18.58
N ALA A 207 -12.25 -0.78 -19.13
CA ALA A 207 -12.67 -2.05 -19.70
C ALA A 207 -12.84 -1.90 -21.22
N VAL A 208 -12.47 -2.93 -21.95
CA VAL A 208 -12.64 -3.01 -23.40
C VAL A 208 -13.31 -4.33 -23.77
N ARG A 209 -13.91 -4.39 -24.96
CA ARG A 209 -14.40 -5.66 -25.50
C ARG A 209 -13.23 -6.63 -25.67
N ASN A 210 -13.46 -7.90 -25.41
CA ASN A 210 -12.45 -8.94 -25.61
C ASN A 210 -12.32 -9.30 -27.11
N GLU A 211 -11.80 -8.38 -27.90
CA GLU A 211 -11.62 -8.48 -29.35
C GLU A 211 -10.20 -8.05 -29.74
N PRO A 212 -9.63 -8.58 -30.82
CA PRO A 212 -8.31 -8.15 -31.31
C PRO A 212 -8.27 -6.66 -31.58
N GLY A 213 -7.22 -5.99 -31.06
CA GLY A 213 -6.96 -4.56 -31.30
C GLY A 213 -7.63 -3.59 -30.32
N THR A 214 -8.55 -4.02 -29.47
CA THR A 214 -9.27 -3.10 -28.55
C THR A 214 -8.34 -2.47 -27.51
N LEU A 215 -7.45 -3.23 -26.87
CA LEU A 215 -6.44 -2.67 -25.97
C LEU A 215 -5.45 -1.77 -26.76
N LEU A 216 -5.07 -2.15 -27.98
CA LEU A 216 -4.20 -1.31 -28.81
C LEU A 216 -4.85 0.06 -29.10
N ALA A 217 -6.16 0.12 -29.29
CA ALA A 217 -6.87 1.39 -29.49
C ALA A 217 -6.74 2.30 -28.24
N VAL A 218 -6.84 1.75 -27.03
CA VAL A 218 -6.62 2.48 -25.78
C VAL A 218 -5.18 3.03 -25.71
N LEU A 219 -4.19 2.17 -25.98
CA LEU A 219 -2.77 2.56 -25.93
C LEU A 219 -2.44 3.63 -26.98
N ARG A 220 -3.09 3.57 -28.15
CA ARG A 220 -2.95 4.58 -29.21
C ARG A 220 -3.45 5.94 -28.75
N VAL A 221 -4.58 6.02 -28.05
CA VAL A 221 -5.08 7.29 -27.50
C VAL A 221 -4.01 7.93 -26.62
N PHE A 222 -3.38 7.19 -25.71
CA PHE A 222 -2.33 7.77 -24.86
C PHE A 222 -1.13 8.25 -25.67
N ALA A 223 -0.68 7.46 -26.65
CA ALA A 223 0.46 7.83 -27.52
C ALA A 223 0.17 9.10 -28.34
N GLU A 224 -1.02 9.21 -28.95
CA GLU A 224 -1.44 10.36 -29.75
C GLU A 224 -1.56 11.66 -28.94
N HIS A 225 -1.87 11.54 -27.64
CA HIS A 225 -1.96 12.68 -26.72
C HIS A 225 -0.67 12.92 -25.91
N GLY A 226 0.42 12.17 -26.19
CA GLY A 226 1.72 12.33 -25.51
C GLY A 226 1.70 11.93 -24.04
N LEU A 227 0.77 11.08 -23.60
CA LEU A 227 0.64 10.63 -22.21
C LEU A 227 1.54 9.42 -21.96
N ASN A 228 2.47 9.54 -21.02
CA ASN A 228 3.35 8.45 -20.63
C ASN A 228 2.64 7.53 -19.61
N MET A 229 2.72 6.21 -19.86
CA MET A 229 2.23 5.20 -18.95
C MET A 229 3.33 4.73 -17.99
N HIS A 230 3.07 4.81 -16.70
CA HIS A 230 3.92 4.22 -15.67
C HIS A 230 3.56 2.77 -15.35
N LYS A 231 2.28 2.43 -15.44
CA LYS A 231 1.78 1.09 -15.12
C LYS A 231 0.67 0.70 -16.07
N LEU A 232 0.68 -0.57 -16.43
CA LEU A 232 -0.42 -1.25 -17.09
C LEU A 232 -0.55 -2.65 -16.47
N GLU A 233 -1.67 -2.93 -15.85
CA GLU A 233 -1.95 -4.22 -15.24
C GLU A 233 -3.33 -4.72 -15.64
N SER A 234 -3.41 -5.93 -16.20
CA SER A 234 -4.67 -6.57 -16.55
C SER A 234 -5.20 -7.39 -15.38
N ARG A 235 -6.50 -7.27 -15.11
CA ARG A 235 -7.21 -8.04 -14.09
C ARG A 235 -8.50 -8.61 -14.64
N PRO A 236 -8.87 -9.86 -14.28
CA PRO A 236 -10.19 -10.38 -14.62
C PRO A 236 -11.29 -9.46 -14.06
N SER A 237 -12.30 -9.20 -14.85
CA SER A 237 -13.51 -8.53 -14.39
C SER A 237 -14.25 -9.41 -13.36
N ARG A 238 -14.73 -8.80 -12.27
CA ARG A 238 -15.59 -9.51 -11.31
C ARG A 238 -17.04 -9.53 -11.74
N GLU A 239 -17.44 -8.65 -12.65
CA GLU A 239 -18.83 -8.55 -13.11
C GLU A 239 -19.11 -9.51 -14.28
N ARG A 240 -18.09 -9.77 -15.11
CA ARG A 240 -18.24 -10.59 -16.32
C ARG A 240 -17.11 -11.60 -16.46
N ALA A 241 -17.46 -12.87 -16.51
CA ALA A 241 -16.49 -13.94 -16.72
C ALA A 241 -15.75 -13.75 -18.05
N TRP A 242 -14.42 -13.94 -18.01
CA TRP A 242 -13.51 -13.86 -19.16
C TRP A 242 -13.35 -12.46 -19.80
N GLU A 243 -13.90 -11.40 -19.18
CA GLU A 243 -13.57 -10.02 -19.51
C GLU A 243 -12.44 -9.52 -18.60
N TYR A 244 -11.70 -8.53 -19.08
CA TYR A 244 -10.57 -7.93 -18.34
C TYR A 244 -10.77 -6.44 -18.18
N VAL A 245 -10.37 -5.95 -17.02
CA VAL A 245 -10.16 -4.52 -16.75
C VAL A 245 -8.67 -4.23 -16.70
N PHE A 246 -8.30 -3.06 -17.18
CA PHE A 246 -6.91 -2.61 -17.25
C PHE A 246 -6.72 -1.43 -16.30
N TRP A 247 -5.82 -1.60 -15.36
CA TRP A 247 -5.37 -0.56 -14.45
C TRP A 247 -4.21 0.17 -15.06
N ILE A 248 -4.29 1.49 -15.10
CA ILE A 248 -3.34 2.32 -15.82
C ILE A 248 -2.97 3.49 -14.93
N ASP A 249 -1.66 3.70 -14.75
CA ASP A 249 -1.10 4.89 -14.13
C ASP A 249 -0.45 5.74 -15.23
N LEU A 250 -0.91 6.99 -15.38
CA LEU A 250 -0.40 7.96 -16.34
C LEU A 250 0.38 9.07 -15.61
N ASP A 251 1.49 9.54 -16.20
CA ASP A 251 2.14 10.80 -15.81
C ASP A 251 1.32 11.95 -16.38
N ALA A 252 0.21 12.29 -15.75
CA ALA A 252 -0.73 13.28 -16.24
C ALA A 252 -1.52 13.91 -15.11
N ASP A 253 -1.96 15.16 -15.30
CA ASP A 253 -2.99 15.80 -14.49
C ASP A 253 -4.30 15.87 -15.27
N THR A 254 -5.39 15.48 -14.63
CA THR A 254 -6.74 15.58 -15.25
C THR A 254 -7.17 17.01 -15.52
N ALA A 255 -6.52 17.99 -14.90
CA ALA A 255 -6.74 19.41 -15.15
C ALA A 255 -6.09 19.91 -16.47
N ASP A 256 -5.13 19.14 -17.03
CA ASP A 256 -4.48 19.52 -18.28
C ASP A 256 -5.39 19.29 -19.49
N PRO A 257 -5.51 20.26 -20.42
CA PRO A 257 -6.37 20.14 -21.61
C PRO A 257 -6.04 18.92 -22.49
N SER A 258 -4.76 18.54 -22.62
CA SER A 258 -4.34 17.35 -23.37
C SER A 258 -4.83 16.06 -22.73
N THR A 259 -4.79 15.97 -21.40
CA THR A 259 -5.32 14.84 -20.64
C THR A 259 -6.84 14.75 -20.75
N ALA A 260 -7.53 15.88 -20.65
CA ALA A 260 -8.98 15.94 -20.83
C ALA A 260 -9.42 15.47 -22.22
N ALA A 261 -8.69 15.89 -23.27
CA ALA A 261 -8.96 15.44 -24.64
C ALA A 261 -8.73 13.93 -24.82
N ALA A 262 -7.68 13.39 -24.20
CA ALA A 262 -7.42 11.94 -24.21
C ALA A 262 -8.58 11.15 -23.53
N PHE A 263 -9.12 11.64 -22.43
CA PHE A 263 -10.22 10.95 -21.76
C PHE A 263 -11.52 10.95 -22.56
N VAL A 264 -11.82 12.04 -23.28
CA VAL A 264 -12.92 12.06 -24.24
C VAL A 264 -12.69 11.02 -25.36
N ALA A 265 -11.46 10.92 -25.89
CA ALA A 265 -11.12 9.91 -26.90
C ALA A 265 -11.19 8.47 -26.37
N LEU A 266 -10.87 8.24 -25.09
CA LEU A 266 -11.01 6.94 -24.44
C LEU A 266 -12.44 6.44 -24.39
N GLU A 267 -13.43 7.32 -24.15
CA GLU A 267 -14.84 6.94 -24.11
C GLU A 267 -15.31 6.26 -25.42
N ALA A 268 -14.72 6.64 -26.56
CA ALA A 268 -15.06 6.06 -27.85
C ALA A 268 -14.51 4.64 -28.06
N VAL A 269 -13.45 4.25 -27.33
CA VAL A 269 -12.72 2.98 -27.53
C VAL A 269 -12.81 2.01 -26.34
N THR A 270 -13.50 2.41 -25.27
CA THR A 270 -13.69 1.62 -24.04
C THR A 270 -15.16 1.31 -23.80
N THR A 271 -15.44 0.27 -23.04
CA THR A 271 -16.79 -0.01 -22.52
C THR A 271 -17.01 0.59 -21.14
N MET A 272 -15.93 0.92 -20.43
CA MET A 272 -15.93 1.60 -19.14
C MET A 272 -14.61 2.32 -18.96
N THR A 273 -14.68 3.57 -18.49
CA THR A 273 -13.53 4.33 -18.00
C THR A 273 -13.88 4.91 -16.63
N ARG A 274 -13.07 4.60 -15.62
CA ARG A 274 -13.20 5.16 -14.28
C ARG A 274 -11.87 5.75 -13.84
N VAL A 275 -11.82 7.06 -13.63
CA VAL A 275 -10.69 7.75 -13.03
C VAL A 275 -10.80 7.60 -11.51
N LEU A 276 -9.77 7.01 -10.90
CA LEU A 276 -9.71 6.78 -9.46
C LEU A 276 -9.08 7.94 -8.71
N GLY A 277 -8.33 8.78 -9.39
CA GLY A 277 -7.75 9.99 -8.85
C GLY A 277 -6.65 10.57 -9.73
N SER A 278 -6.47 11.89 -9.63
CA SER A 278 -5.29 12.62 -10.09
C SER A 278 -4.64 13.26 -8.88
N TYR A 279 -3.39 12.92 -8.58
CA TYR A 279 -2.78 13.17 -7.28
C TYR A 279 -1.27 13.41 -7.38
N PRO A 280 -0.64 14.03 -6.35
CA PRO A 280 0.81 14.16 -6.28
C PRO A 280 1.48 12.80 -6.31
N ALA A 281 2.38 12.59 -7.27
CA ALA A 281 3.18 11.38 -7.38
C ALA A 281 4.35 11.39 -6.40
N ALA A 282 4.72 10.23 -5.85
CA ALA A 282 5.95 10.10 -5.09
C ALA A 282 7.16 10.44 -5.99
N PRO A 283 8.26 11.00 -5.43
CA PRO A 283 9.48 11.24 -6.18
C PRO A 283 9.94 9.96 -6.88
N ALA A 284 10.44 10.09 -8.12
CA ALA A 284 11.16 8.98 -8.76
C ALA A 284 12.46 8.77 -7.99
N THR A 285 12.60 7.62 -7.41
CA THR A 285 13.81 7.21 -6.65
C THR A 285 14.68 6.34 -7.53
#